data_b7a467a30071d2d0b9213d9c54a4a1e7
#
_entry.id   b7a467a30071d2d0b9213d9c54a4a1e7
#
_cell.length_a   1.000
_cell.length_b   1.000
_cell.length_c   1.000
_cell.angle_alpha   90.00
_cell.angle_beta   90.00
_cell.angle_gamma   90.00
#
_symmetry.space_group_name_H-M   'P 1'
#
loop_
_entity.id
_entity.type
_entity.pdbx_description
1 polymer ?
#
loop_
_entity_poly.entity_id
_entity_poly.type
_entity_poly.pdbx_seq_one_letter_code
_entity_poly.pdbx_strand_id
1 'polypeptide(L)'
;MNAQLFQIQEGVTCLLLSATATATAAEATDAAAAGAAASPNNTHTIFLIDKSGSMSADDKLLSVQQTLESLLGMMKERDEFSLISFETEARVELARVAMTPDNRDIVRTRINSLKADGSTNMVAALSYVNDVVYPADTTHLKQGVLLLTDGHSNIGTTEDLLRRLQGLRTTYPSLSFATVGYGINHNAALLGSMATEGAGSYNVVRGLEDVATVFGDVFGGLKTVAYEQVRLSVPPHVRQRSAYAIHALPDGRSDIFVGDLQAGASSVCVVLEGLTAADRLDVRGTDVATGLPITLTPVLATEVPEDILVQGRLAFTKSRVVTFMNDVNAFLMGPGGIPDQTALTGRAVALRAEVTALHATPLRDLLLRELQRCETYLATGALSPPRLTHQRSNELSQHAATIGLGRGILSSRHGEDPDDDDDEDPNVSVFSNPYQRSASEGLRNTTATTPYYTQQAAQPLTPFPYLNVTQHPVTPPRPLQAPPTAPALTRSRSNPF
;
A
#
# COMPACT_ATOMS: atom_id res chain seq x y z
N MET A 1 5.87 -17.42 -11.20
CA MET A 1 4.47 -16.89 -11.10
C MET A 1 3.52 -17.94 -11.64
N ASN A 2 2.44 -18.20 -10.92
CA ASN A 2 1.35 -19.06 -11.39
C ASN A 2 0.10 -18.19 -11.60
N ALA A 3 -0.67 -18.46 -12.65
CA ALA A 3 -1.90 -17.75 -12.99
C ALA A 3 -2.98 -18.75 -13.38
N GLN A 4 -4.07 -18.79 -12.62
CA GLN A 4 -5.22 -19.67 -12.86
C GLN A 4 -6.46 -18.82 -13.11
N LEU A 5 -7.10 -19.03 -14.27
CA LEU A 5 -8.32 -18.34 -14.67
C LEU A 5 -9.49 -19.32 -14.60
N PHE A 6 -10.56 -18.97 -13.88
CA PHE A 6 -11.71 -19.85 -13.69
C PHE A 6 -12.99 -19.06 -13.45
N GLN A 7 -14.13 -19.67 -13.76
CA GLN A 7 -15.45 -19.09 -13.55
C GLN A 7 -15.91 -19.37 -12.12
N ILE A 8 -16.40 -18.34 -11.43
CA ILE A 8 -16.97 -18.46 -10.07
C ILE A 8 -18.49 -18.68 -10.16
N GLN A 9 -19.12 -17.91 -11.03
CA GLN A 9 -20.55 -17.97 -11.36
C GLN A 9 -20.76 -17.41 -12.77
N GLU A 10 -21.99 -17.49 -13.30
CA GLU A 10 -22.29 -16.98 -14.64
C GLU A 10 -21.87 -15.50 -14.78
N GLY A 11 -21.07 -15.20 -15.79
CA GLY A 11 -20.55 -13.87 -16.10
C GLY A 11 -19.45 -13.35 -15.15
N VAL A 12 -19.05 -14.11 -14.12
CA VAL A 12 -18.00 -13.71 -13.16
C VAL A 12 -16.86 -14.71 -13.16
N THR A 13 -15.68 -14.22 -13.46
CA THR A 13 -14.43 -14.99 -13.54
C THR A 13 -13.42 -14.48 -12.53
N CYS A 14 -12.64 -15.36 -11.95
CA CYS A 14 -11.50 -15.00 -11.11
C CYS A 14 -10.19 -15.38 -11.79
N LEU A 15 -9.24 -14.45 -11.79
CA LEU A 15 -7.83 -14.73 -12.07
C LEU A 15 -7.09 -14.80 -10.73
N LEU A 16 -6.62 -15.99 -10.37
CA LEU A 16 -5.82 -16.25 -9.19
C LEU A 16 -4.35 -16.19 -9.56
N LEU A 17 -3.62 -15.28 -8.94
CA LEU A 17 -2.19 -15.10 -9.11
C LEU A 17 -1.46 -15.52 -7.83
N SER A 18 -0.42 -16.34 -7.95
CA SER A 18 0.41 -16.74 -6.84
C SER A 18 1.90 -16.75 -7.19
N ALA A 19 2.73 -16.42 -6.21
CA ALA A 19 4.17 -16.57 -6.27
C ALA A 19 4.54 -17.89 -5.59
N THR A 20 4.94 -18.88 -6.38
CA THR A 20 5.62 -20.07 -5.84
C THR A 20 7.03 -19.68 -5.45
N ALA A 21 7.48 -20.07 -4.25
CA ALA A 21 8.89 -19.94 -3.88
C ALA A 21 9.75 -20.77 -4.84
N THR A 22 10.58 -20.11 -5.63
CA THR A 22 11.63 -20.81 -6.39
C THR A 22 12.74 -21.18 -5.43
N ALA A 23 12.66 -22.39 -4.84
CA ALA A 23 13.82 -23.00 -4.19
C ALA A 23 14.84 -23.29 -5.29
N THR A 24 15.99 -22.63 -5.25
CA THR A 24 17.15 -23.06 -6.01
C THR A 24 17.55 -24.43 -5.49
N ALA A 25 17.76 -25.40 -6.40
CA ALA A 25 17.95 -26.82 -6.13
C ALA A 25 19.18 -27.17 -5.23
N ALA A 26 19.91 -26.19 -4.71
CA ALA A 26 21.10 -26.36 -3.88
C ALA A 26 20.85 -26.28 -2.37
N GLU A 27 19.66 -25.85 -1.90
CA GLU A 27 19.35 -25.67 -0.47
C GLU A 27 18.23 -26.60 0.04
N ALA A 28 17.88 -27.64 -0.71
CA ALA A 28 16.68 -28.46 -0.46
C ALA A 28 16.83 -29.49 0.67
N THR A 29 17.92 -29.58 1.42
CA THR A 29 18.13 -30.66 2.40
C THR A 29 17.74 -30.29 3.84
N ASP A 30 17.57 -29.00 4.20
CA ASP A 30 17.16 -28.61 5.57
C ASP A 30 15.87 -27.77 5.63
N ALA A 31 15.26 -27.43 4.50
CA ALA A 31 14.10 -26.54 4.41
C ALA A 31 12.74 -27.24 4.44
N ALA A 32 12.70 -28.57 4.61
CA ALA A 32 11.43 -29.32 4.60
C ALA A 32 10.57 -29.12 5.87
N ALA A 33 11.08 -28.47 6.91
CA ALA A 33 10.38 -28.23 8.17
C ALA A 33 9.89 -26.76 8.36
N ALA A 34 10.40 -25.81 7.56
CA ALA A 34 9.89 -24.44 7.52
C ALA A 34 9.58 -24.15 6.05
N GLY A 35 8.31 -23.97 5.68
CA GLY A 35 7.89 -23.77 4.29
C GLY A 35 8.88 -22.91 3.52
N ALA A 36 9.50 -23.45 2.46
CA ALA A 36 10.67 -22.92 1.77
C ALA A 36 10.48 -21.44 1.42
N ALA A 37 10.93 -20.55 2.31
CA ALA A 37 10.97 -19.13 2.05
C ALA A 37 12.17 -18.84 1.14
N ALA A 38 11.91 -18.23 -0.02
CA ALA A 38 12.98 -17.65 -0.85
C ALA A 38 13.86 -16.75 0.03
N SER A 39 15.17 -16.71 -0.24
CA SER A 39 16.07 -15.81 0.47
C SER A 39 15.54 -14.37 0.36
N PRO A 40 15.40 -13.66 1.49
CA PRO A 40 14.80 -12.32 1.47
C PRO A 40 15.63 -11.36 0.61
N ASN A 41 14.96 -10.53 -0.17
CA ASN A 41 15.59 -9.52 -1.02
C ASN A 41 16.45 -8.55 -0.20
N ASN A 42 17.54 -8.06 -0.80
CA ASN A 42 18.12 -6.82 -0.32
C ASN A 42 17.22 -5.65 -0.73
N THR A 43 17.03 -4.69 0.16
CA THR A 43 16.05 -3.62 -0.05
C THR A 43 16.70 -2.24 0.06
N HIS A 44 16.19 -1.30 -0.72
CA HIS A 44 16.34 0.12 -0.45
C HIS A 44 14.99 0.65 0.06
N THR A 45 14.93 0.97 1.34
CA THR A 45 13.71 1.47 1.97
C THR A 45 13.80 2.97 2.17
N ILE A 46 12.84 3.70 1.61
CA ILE A 46 12.77 5.16 1.61
C ILE A 46 11.63 5.58 2.52
N PHE A 47 11.94 6.25 3.60
CA PHE A 47 10.96 6.75 4.56
C PHE A 47 10.66 8.22 4.27
N LEU A 48 9.38 8.54 4.03
CA LEU A 48 8.85 9.90 3.99
C LEU A 48 8.10 10.12 5.30
N ILE A 49 8.70 10.84 6.22
CA ILE A 49 8.18 11.03 7.58
C ILE A 49 7.65 12.44 7.74
N ASP A 50 6.34 12.51 7.99
CA ASP A 50 5.69 13.73 8.42
C ASP A 50 6.23 14.13 9.80
N LYS A 51 6.72 15.35 9.88
CA LYS A 51 7.14 15.98 11.15
C LYS A 51 6.38 17.30 11.37
N SER A 52 5.17 17.42 10.81
CA SER A 52 4.31 18.59 11.08
C SER A 52 3.98 18.73 12.57
N GLY A 53 3.50 19.89 12.98
CA GLY A 53 3.22 20.21 14.36
C GLY A 53 2.29 19.22 15.07
N SER A 54 1.35 18.60 14.35
CA SER A 54 0.42 17.59 14.88
C SER A 54 1.13 16.28 15.31
N MET A 55 2.29 15.98 14.74
CA MET A 55 3.11 14.82 15.12
C MET A 55 3.77 14.97 16.49
N SER A 56 3.73 16.15 17.13
CA SER A 56 4.18 16.35 18.52
C SER A 56 3.18 15.83 19.56
N ALA A 57 1.91 15.70 19.20
CA ALA A 57 0.87 15.22 20.10
C ALA A 57 1.03 13.70 20.32
N ASP A 58 0.69 13.25 21.56
CA ASP A 58 0.62 11.83 21.91
C ASP A 58 1.91 11.04 21.55
N ASP A 59 3.08 11.70 21.64
CA ASP A 59 4.40 11.10 21.33
C ASP A 59 4.50 10.41 19.96
N LYS A 60 3.69 10.80 18.97
CA LYS A 60 3.63 10.17 17.65
C LYS A 60 4.98 10.12 16.97
N LEU A 61 5.67 11.27 16.84
CA LEU A 61 6.99 11.32 16.21
C LEU A 61 8.02 10.51 16.99
N LEU A 62 7.96 10.52 18.31
CA LEU A 62 8.86 9.72 19.16
C LEU A 62 8.66 8.22 18.91
N SER A 63 7.41 7.75 18.82
CA SER A 63 7.09 6.37 18.50
C SER A 63 7.63 5.95 17.12
N VAL A 64 7.52 6.82 16.13
CA VAL A 64 8.07 6.60 14.79
C VAL A 64 9.59 6.49 14.86
N GLN A 65 10.27 7.39 15.60
CA GLN A 65 11.72 7.37 15.78
C GLN A 65 12.19 6.06 16.43
N GLN A 66 11.55 5.62 17.51
CA GLN A 66 11.86 4.35 18.20
C GLN A 66 11.65 3.13 17.30
N THR A 67 10.58 3.13 16.51
CA THR A 67 10.31 2.04 15.56
C THR A 67 11.34 2.00 14.44
N LEU A 68 11.73 3.15 13.90
CA LEU A 68 12.80 3.23 12.90
C LEU A 68 14.14 2.73 13.47
N GLU A 69 14.47 3.09 14.70
CA GLU A 69 15.68 2.56 15.37
C GLU A 69 15.64 1.04 15.51
N SER A 70 14.50 0.49 15.92
CA SER A 70 14.32 -0.96 16.03
C SER A 70 14.43 -1.65 14.67
N LEU A 71 13.90 -1.04 13.61
CA LEU A 71 14.00 -1.52 12.25
C LEU A 71 15.44 -1.62 11.74
N LEU A 72 16.32 -0.68 12.15
CA LEU A 72 17.74 -0.75 11.80
C LEU A 72 18.37 -2.06 12.27
N GLY A 73 17.92 -2.62 13.41
CA GLY A 73 18.39 -3.91 13.92
C GLY A 73 18.03 -5.09 13.00
N MET A 74 16.97 -4.99 12.22
CA MET A 74 16.49 -6.04 11.31
C MET A 74 17.07 -5.91 9.89
N MET A 75 17.56 -4.74 9.50
CA MET A 75 18.16 -4.50 8.19
C MET A 75 19.53 -5.20 8.09
N LYS A 76 19.81 -5.82 6.95
CA LYS A 76 21.10 -6.43 6.65
C LYS A 76 22.10 -5.38 6.14
N GLU A 77 23.39 -5.69 6.16
CA GLU A 77 24.44 -4.75 5.70
C GLU A 77 24.27 -4.29 4.24
N ARG A 78 23.65 -5.14 3.41
CA ARG A 78 23.37 -4.82 2.00
C ARG A 78 22.06 -4.09 1.78
N ASP A 79 21.27 -3.88 2.83
CA ASP A 79 20.09 -3.02 2.74
C ASP A 79 20.51 -1.56 2.79
N GLU A 80 19.72 -0.73 2.14
CA GLU A 80 19.92 0.72 2.14
C GLU A 80 18.73 1.44 2.76
N PHE A 81 19.05 2.55 3.41
CA PHE A 81 18.10 3.40 4.10
C PHE A 81 18.16 4.81 3.53
N SER A 82 17.02 5.37 3.18
CA SER A 82 16.87 6.80 2.90
C SER A 82 15.79 7.39 3.78
N LEU A 83 15.99 8.64 4.20
CA LEU A 83 15.05 9.37 5.04
C LEU A 83 14.79 10.75 4.43
N ILE A 84 13.53 11.03 4.15
CA ILE A 84 13.02 12.34 3.77
C ILE A 84 12.05 12.76 4.87
N SER A 85 12.35 13.87 5.54
CA SER A 85 11.42 14.50 6.46
C SER A 85 10.65 15.60 5.74
N PHE A 86 9.40 15.81 6.13
CA PHE A 86 8.61 16.90 5.58
C PHE A 86 7.67 17.52 6.61
N GLU A 87 7.46 18.82 6.40
CA GLU A 87 6.49 19.66 7.11
C GLU A 87 5.98 20.73 6.14
N THR A 88 6.21 22.02 6.34
CA THR A 88 5.98 23.09 5.36
C THR A 88 6.89 22.93 4.15
N GLU A 89 8.13 22.50 4.41
CA GLU A 89 9.14 22.13 3.43
C GLU A 89 9.50 20.66 3.58
N ALA A 90 10.19 20.10 2.59
CA ALA A 90 10.74 18.76 2.69
C ALA A 90 12.26 18.80 2.58
N ARG A 91 12.89 17.77 3.16
CA ARG A 91 14.34 17.66 3.18
C ARG A 91 14.77 16.20 3.10
N VAL A 92 15.80 15.92 2.28
CA VAL A 92 16.52 14.66 2.32
C VAL A 92 17.46 14.69 3.52
N GLU A 93 17.16 13.91 4.53
CA GLU A 93 17.96 13.76 5.75
C GLU A 93 19.10 12.77 5.54
N LEU A 94 18.82 11.68 4.86
CA LEU A 94 19.73 10.59 4.50
C LEU A 94 19.37 10.05 3.11
N ALA A 95 20.39 9.79 2.29
CA ALA A 95 20.20 9.24 0.94
C ALA A 95 21.07 7.99 0.75
N ARG A 96 20.41 6.85 0.50
CA ARG A 96 21.08 5.60 0.07
C ARG A 96 22.22 5.17 1.01
N VAL A 97 21.95 5.14 2.31
CA VAL A 97 22.92 4.74 3.32
C VAL A 97 22.87 3.23 3.52
N ALA A 98 23.94 2.53 3.15
CA ALA A 98 24.05 1.08 3.39
C ALA A 98 24.10 0.80 4.90
N MET A 99 23.44 -0.26 5.35
CA MET A 99 23.26 -0.59 6.77
C MET A 99 24.46 -1.33 7.36
N THR A 100 25.67 -0.85 7.07
CA THR A 100 26.89 -1.32 7.74
C THR A 100 26.88 -0.94 9.22
N PRO A 101 27.64 -1.65 10.08
CA PRO A 101 27.72 -1.30 11.52
C PRO A 101 28.03 0.17 11.77
N ASP A 102 28.99 0.75 11.07
CA ASP A 102 29.41 2.15 11.25
C ASP A 102 28.31 3.14 10.84
N ASN A 103 27.55 2.84 9.80
CA ASN A 103 26.50 3.71 9.31
C ASN A 103 25.25 3.69 10.20
N ARG A 104 25.00 2.61 10.95
CA ARG A 104 23.81 2.50 11.81
C ARG A 104 23.74 3.60 12.85
N ASP A 105 24.87 4.00 13.45
CA ASP A 105 24.92 5.07 14.45
C ASP A 105 24.66 6.44 13.84
N ILE A 106 25.12 6.65 12.59
CA ILE A 106 24.84 7.87 11.84
C ILE A 106 23.33 7.97 11.55
N VAL A 107 22.73 6.87 11.09
CA VAL A 107 21.28 6.82 10.78
C VAL A 107 20.47 7.04 12.06
N ARG A 108 20.81 6.36 13.17
CA ARG A 108 20.17 6.55 14.49
C ARG A 108 20.22 8.00 14.94
N THR A 109 21.38 8.63 14.85
CA THR A 109 21.56 10.04 15.24
C THR A 109 20.66 10.95 14.41
N ARG A 110 20.53 10.68 13.10
CA ARG A 110 19.69 11.49 12.23
C ARG A 110 18.19 11.28 12.52
N ILE A 111 17.75 10.05 12.73
CA ILE A 111 16.36 9.74 13.13
C ILE A 111 16.00 10.53 14.39
N ASN A 112 16.86 10.48 15.43
CA ASN A 112 16.59 11.13 16.72
C ASN A 112 16.70 12.66 16.68
N SER A 113 17.27 13.22 15.62
CA SER A 113 17.31 14.67 15.43
C SER A 113 16.03 15.27 14.88
N LEU A 114 15.07 14.46 14.37
CA LEU A 114 13.79 14.95 13.86
C LEU A 114 13.00 15.61 14.98
N LYS A 115 12.40 16.76 14.67
CA LYS A 115 11.53 17.51 15.59
C LYS A 115 10.26 17.92 14.85
N ALA A 116 9.12 17.79 15.54
CA ALA A 116 7.86 18.18 15.00
C ALA A 116 7.72 19.72 14.98
N ASP A 117 7.36 20.27 13.82
CA ASP A 117 7.11 21.69 13.58
C ASP A 117 6.38 21.89 12.25
N GLY A 118 5.81 23.08 12.03
CA GLY A 118 5.27 23.49 10.74
C GLY A 118 3.95 22.83 10.33
N SER A 119 3.71 22.80 9.03
CA SER A 119 2.47 22.37 8.36
C SER A 119 2.72 21.02 7.65
N THR A 120 1.81 20.55 6.77
CA THR A 120 1.92 19.26 6.07
C THR A 120 1.97 19.46 4.56
N ASN A 121 3.15 19.24 3.94
CA ASN A 121 3.39 19.42 2.50
C ASN A 121 3.85 18.11 1.83
N MET A 122 2.91 17.21 1.53
CA MET A 122 3.20 15.95 0.85
C MET A 122 3.73 16.15 -0.58
N VAL A 123 3.38 17.27 -1.24
CA VAL A 123 3.85 17.59 -2.59
C VAL A 123 5.36 17.77 -2.62
N ALA A 124 5.90 18.48 -1.63
CA ALA A 124 7.35 18.65 -1.47
C ALA A 124 8.02 17.29 -1.19
N ALA A 125 7.47 16.48 -0.27
CA ALA A 125 8.00 15.16 0.05
C ALA A 125 8.15 14.27 -1.20
N LEU A 126 7.08 14.16 -2.01
CA LEU A 126 7.12 13.36 -3.25
C LEU A 126 8.14 13.86 -4.26
N SER A 127 8.43 15.18 -4.31
CA SER A 127 9.41 15.74 -5.23
C SER A 127 10.83 15.26 -4.94
N TYR A 128 11.18 15.08 -3.67
CA TYR A 128 12.51 14.62 -3.24
C TYR A 128 12.73 13.10 -3.38
N VAL A 129 11.69 12.33 -3.67
CA VAL A 129 11.85 10.88 -3.92
C VAL A 129 12.79 10.63 -5.10
N ASN A 130 12.74 11.48 -6.15
CA ASN A 130 13.65 11.38 -7.30
C ASN A 130 15.13 11.49 -6.93
N ASP A 131 15.47 12.18 -5.84
CA ASP A 131 16.85 12.41 -5.45
C ASP A 131 17.48 11.17 -4.76
N VAL A 132 16.64 10.27 -4.28
CA VAL A 132 17.09 9.09 -3.51
C VAL A 132 16.83 7.76 -4.21
N VAL A 133 15.86 7.65 -5.12
CA VAL A 133 15.55 6.41 -5.87
C VAL A 133 16.66 6.14 -6.88
N TYR A 134 17.02 4.86 -7.02
CA TYR A 134 17.89 4.42 -8.11
C TYR A 134 17.10 4.31 -9.43
N PRO A 135 17.68 4.73 -10.56
CA PRO A 135 17.09 4.43 -11.86
C PRO A 135 16.89 2.94 -12.07
N ALA A 136 15.96 2.58 -12.95
CA ALA A 136 15.73 1.20 -13.32
C ALA A 136 17.03 0.57 -13.84
N ASP A 137 17.23 -0.72 -13.58
CA ASP A 137 18.36 -1.54 -14.01
C ASP A 137 19.76 -1.12 -13.48
N THR A 138 19.80 -0.17 -12.52
CA THR A 138 21.08 0.26 -11.91
C THR A 138 21.35 -0.38 -10.55
N THR A 139 20.39 -1.11 -10.01
CA THR A 139 20.51 -1.75 -8.70
C THR A 139 19.77 -3.09 -8.67
N HIS A 140 20.28 -4.01 -7.84
CA HIS A 140 19.59 -5.27 -7.52
C HIS A 140 18.75 -5.17 -6.23
N LEU A 141 18.54 -3.97 -5.70
CA LEU A 141 17.76 -3.74 -4.51
C LEU A 141 16.29 -3.57 -4.87
N LYS A 142 15.40 -4.28 -4.16
CA LYS A 142 13.98 -3.95 -4.22
C LYS A 142 13.75 -2.61 -3.52
N GLN A 143 13.23 -1.63 -4.25
CA GLN A 143 13.01 -0.29 -3.74
C GLN A 143 11.56 -0.10 -3.28
N GLY A 144 11.39 0.53 -2.12
CA GLY A 144 10.06 0.85 -1.60
C GLY A 144 10.03 2.14 -0.81
N VAL A 145 8.96 2.90 -1.00
CA VAL A 145 8.65 4.11 -0.24
C VAL A 145 7.60 3.81 0.81
N LEU A 146 7.82 4.28 2.02
CA LEU A 146 6.83 4.33 3.09
C LEU A 146 6.56 5.78 3.47
N LEU A 147 5.37 6.27 3.11
CA LEU A 147 4.88 7.58 3.51
C LEU A 147 4.08 7.46 4.81
N LEU A 148 4.49 8.17 5.86
CA LEU A 148 3.76 8.26 7.11
C LEU A 148 3.33 9.70 7.38
N THR A 149 2.04 9.89 7.68
CA THR A 149 1.44 11.20 8.02
C THR A 149 0.26 11.02 8.96
N ASP A 150 -0.01 12.00 9.83
CA ASP A 150 -1.21 12.04 10.67
C ASP A 150 -2.25 13.07 10.18
N GLY A 151 -1.99 13.74 9.08
CA GLY A 151 -2.76 14.88 8.61
C GLY A 151 -3.26 14.83 7.18
N HIS A 152 -3.85 15.95 6.81
CA HIS A 152 -4.22 16.28 5.45
C HIS A 152 -3.10 17.11 4.83
N SER A 153 -2.79 16.89 3.55
CA SER A 153 -1.88 17.80 2.85
C SER A 153 -2.50 19.19 2.79
N ASN A 154 -1.75 20.18 3.24
CA ASN A 154 -2.20 21.57 3.21
C ASN A 154 -1.84 22.28 1.89
N ILE A 155 -1.07 21.60 1.03
CA ILE A 155 -0.57 22.12 -0.25
C ILE A 155 -0.84 21.10 -1.34
N GLY A 156 -1.39 21.57 -2.47
CA GLY A 156 -1.75 20.74 -3.61
C GLY A 156 -3.12 20.06 -3.46
N THR A 157 -3.62 19.56 -4.56
CA THR A 157 -4.86 18.78 -4.62
C THR A 157 -4.57 17.28 -4.58
N THR A 158 -5.60 16.47 -4.32
CA THR A 158 -5.51 15.00 -4.46
C THR A 158 -5.00 14.61 -5.85
N GLU A 159 -5.50 15.25 -6.90
CA GLU A 159 -5.11 15.01 -8.29
C GLU A 159 -3.64 15.35 -8.55
N ASP A 160 -3.11 16.40 -7.91
CA ASP A 160 -1.70 16.78 -8.03
C ASP A 160 -0.78 15.73 -7.39
N LEU A 161 -1.15 15.23 -6.23
CA LEU A 161 -0.40 14.18 -5.52
C LEU A 161 -0.42 12.87 -6.32
N LEU A 162 -1.57 12.43 -6.79
CA LEU A 162 -1.71 11.21 -7.60
C LEU A 162 -0.95 11.34 -8.93
N ARG A 163 -1.03 12.49 -9.61
CA ARG A 163 -0.28 12.74 -10.85
C ARG A 163 1.23 12.68 -10.63
N ARG A 164 1.74 13.23 -9.51
CA ARG A 164 3.16 13.12 -9.15
C ARG A 164 3.58 11.68 -8.89
N LEU A 165 2.76 10.93 -8.17
CA LEU A 165 3.01 9.51 -7.91
C LEU A 165 3.01 8.70 -9.20
N GLN A 166 2.07 8.94 -10.13
CA GLN A 166 2.05 8.32 -11.45
C GLN A 166 3.32 8.67 -12.26
N GLY A 167 3.79 9.92 -12.17
CA GLY A 167 5.07 10.34 -12.75
C GLY A 167 6.26 9.57 -12.16
N LEU A 168 6.33 9.43 -10.85
CA LEU A 168 7.35 8.60 -10.18
C LEU A 168 7.29 7.15 -10.64
N ARG A 169 6.10 6.56 -10.73
CA ARG A 169 5.89 5.20 -11.22
C ARG A 169 6.27 5.00 -12.68
N THR A 170 6.05 6.01 -13.51
CA THR A 170 6.48 5.97 -14.92
C THR A 170 8.00 5.98 -15.04
N THR A 171 8.68 6.76 -14.19
CA THR A 171 10.13 6.87 -14.17
C THR A 171 10.80 5.68 -13.47
N TYR A 172 10.19 5.18 -12.41
CA TYR A 172 10.68 4.09 -11.55
C TYR A 172 9.62 2.99 -11.41
N PRO A 173 9.39 2.18 -12.44
CA PRO A 173 8.28 1.22 -12.46
C PRO A 173 8.31 0.20 -11.32
N SER A 174 9.51 -0.24 -10.91
CA SER A 174 9.74 -1.21 -9.83
C SER A 174 9.57 -0.63 -8.41
N LEU A 175 9.34 0.69 -8.27
CA LEU A 175 9.16 1.34 -6.98
C LEU A 175 7.80 0.99 -6.39
N SER A 176 7.77 0.37 -5.20
CA SER A 176 6.55 0.18 -4.41
C SER A 176 6.32 1.39 -3.52
N PHE A 177 5.05 1.76 -3.29
CA PHE A 177 4.72 2.95 -2.51
C PHE A 177 3.62 2.63 -1.49
N ALA A 178 4.00 2.39 -0.24
CA ALA A 178 3.09 2.15 0.86
C ALA A 178 2.76 3.46 1.60
N THR A 179 1.56 3.53 2.16
CA THR A 179 1.11 4.68 2.95
C THR A 179 0.67 4.26 4.34
N VAL A 180 0.95 5.09 5.32
CA VAL A 180 0.56 4.92 6.72
C VAL A 180 -0.13 6.19 7.21
N GLY A 181 -1.40 6.05 7.60
CA GLY A 181 -2.15 7.12 8.27
C GLY A 181 -2.04 6.96 9.78
N TYR A 182 -1.59 8.00 10.48
CA TYR A 182 -1.51 8.00 11.94
C TYR A 182 -2.75 8.65 12.57
N GLY A 183 -3.41 7.93 13.48
CA GLY A 183 -4.68 8.36 14.08
C GLY A 183 -5.88 8.21 13.13
N ILE A 184 -7.05 8.66 13.60
CA ILE A 184 -8.31 8.52 12.86
C ILE A 184 -8.66 9.70 11.95
N ASN A 185 -7.88 10.78 12.01
CA ASN A 185 -8.22 12.05 11.36
C ASN A 185 -7.45 12.32 10.06
N HIS A 186 -6.62 11.37 9.59
CA HIS A 186 -5.92 11.51 8.31
C HIS A 186 -6.85 11.31 7.11
N ASN A 187 -6.40 11.70 5.92
CA ASN A 187 -7.18 11.53 4.69
C ASN A 187 -7.04 10.10 4.13
N ALA A 188 -7.88 9.17 4.64
CA ALA A 188 -7.88 7.77 4.26
C ALA A 188 -8.10 7.55 2.75
N ALA A 189 -8.98 8.34 2.13
CA ALA A 189 -9.28 8.24 0.70
C ALA A 189 -8.05 8.59 -0.16
N LEU A 190 -7.32 9.63 0.20
CA LEU A 190 -6.08 10.02 -0.47
C LEU A 190 -5.00 8.95 -0.28
N LEU A 191 -4.71 8.56 0.96
CA LEU A 191 -3.65 7.59 1.26
C LEU A 191 -3.94 6.21 0.66
N GLY A 192 -5.21 5.76 0.67
CA GLY A 192 -5.64 4.54 0.00
C GLY A 192 -5.46 4.62 -1.53
N SER A 193 -5.81 5.76 -2.14
CA SER A 193 -5.59 5.98 -3.58
C SER A 193 -4.10 5.99 -3.93
N MET A 194 -3.26 6.63 -3.11
CA MET A 194 -1.80 6.64 -3.30
C MET A 194 -1.21 5.23 -3.17
N ALA A 195 -1.65 4.43 -2.20
CA ALA A 195 -1.23 3.04 -2.07
C ALA A 195 -1.66 2.19 -3.28
N THR A 196 -2.88 2.40 -3.79
CA THR A 196 -3.39 1.71 -4.98
C THR A 196 -2.55 2.04 -6.22
N GLU A 197 -2.31 3.31 -6.49
CA GLU A 197 -1.46 3.77 -7.60
C GLU A 197 0.00 3.33 -7.42
N GLY A 198 0.46 3.28 -6.18
CA GLY A 198 1.82 2.92 -5.82
C GLY A 198 2.11 1.43 -5.75
N ALA A 199 1.11 0.55 -5.95
CA ALA A 199 1.22 -0.91 -5.77
C ALA A 199 1.66 -1.35 -4.37
N GLY A 200 1.50 -0.51 -3.39
CA GLY A 200 1.82 -0.78 -1.99
C GLY A 200 0.61 -1.14 -1.16
N SER A 201 0.77 -1.03 0.15
CA SER A 201 -0.29 -1.21 1.15
C SER A 201 -0.72 0.13 1.73
N TYR A 202 -1.99 0.23 2.12
CA TYR A 202 -2.48 1.28 2.98
C TYR A 202 -2.65 0.72 4.39
N ASN A 203 -2.06 1.39 5.36
CA ASN A 203 -2.04 0.98 6.76
C ASN A 203 -2.53 2.10 7.66
N VAL A 204 -3.11 1.74 8.80
CA VAL A 204 -3.57 2.67 9.82
C VAL A 204 -2.87 2.37 11.15
N VAL A 205 -2.30 3.39 11.75
CA VAL A 205 -1.72 3.36 13.09
C VAL A 205 -2.64 4.14 14.02
N ARG A 206 -3.23 3.50 15.00
CA ARG A 206 -4.11 4.14 16.00
C ARG A 206 -3.41 4.43 17.32
N GLY A 207 -2.43 3.62 17.66
CA GLY A 207 -1.63 3.74 18.87
C GLY A 207 -0.16 3.46 18.63
N LEU A 208 0.65 3.71 19.64
CA LEU A 208 2.11 3.53 19.57
C LEU A 208 2.50 2.09 19.24
N GLU A 209 1.74 1.12 19.73
CA GLU A 209 1.93 -0.32 19.51
C GLU A 209 1.72 -0.76 18.06
N ASP A 210 0.89 -0.04 17.30
CA ASP A 210 0.61 -0.37 15.90
C ASP A 210 1.79 0.01 14.98
N VAL A 211 2.59 1.02 15.36
CA VAL A 211 3.70 1.53 14.53
C VAL A 211 4.68 0.41 14.19
N ALA A 212 5.14 -0.33 15.20
CA ALA A 212 6.09 -1.43 15.00
C ALA A 212 5.50 -2.54 14.12
N THR A 213 4.22 -2.86 14.33
CA THR A 213 3.52 -3.88 13.54
C THR A 213 3.42 -3.48 12.07
N VAL A 214 3.00 -2.25 11.79
CA VAL A 214 2.86 -1.72 10.42
C VAL A 214 4.21 -1.63 9.70
N PHE A 215 5.24 -1.11 10.37
CA PHE A 215 6.57 -1.02 9.77
C PHE A 215 7.17 -2.39 9.47
N GLY A 216 6.98 -3.37 10.38
CA GLY A 216 7.39 -4.75 10.18
C GLY A 216 6.67 -5.42 9.00
N ASP A 217 5.37 -5.18 8.86
CA ASP A 217 4.58 -5.70 7.74
C ASP A 217 5.06 -5.12 6.40
N VAL A 218 5.20 -3.79 6.30
CA VAL A 218 5.64 -3.13 5.07
C VAL A 218 7.07 -3.54 4.70
N PHE A 219 7.99 -3.52 5.66
CA PHE A 219 9.38 -3.92 5.43
C PHE A 219 9.48 -5.41 5.06
N GLY A 220 8.79 -6.28 5.80
CA GLY A 220 8.73 -7.71 5.49
C GLY A 220 8.12 -7.97 4.12
N GLY A 221 7.13 -7.19 3.72
CA GLY A 221 6.53 -7.24 2.38
C GLY A 221 7.55 -6.96 1.28
N LEU A 222 8.37 -5.92 1.40
CA LEU A 222 9.44 -5.61 0.45
C LEU A 222 10.48 -6.74 0.37
N LYS A 223 10.82 -7.34 1.51
CA LYS A 223 11.78 -8.45 1.58
C LYS A 223 11.32 -9.71 0.85
N THR A 224 10.04 -9.89 0.68
CA THR A 224 9.44 -11.12 0.14
C THR A 224 8.86 -10.97 -1.26
N VAL A 225 9.03 -9.83 -1.93
CA VAL A 225 8.58 -9.65 -3.31
C VAL A 225 9.28 -10.66 -4.24
N ALA A 226 8.49 -11.51 -4.88
CA ALA A 226 8.98 -12.48 -5.86
C ALA A 226 8.78 -11.99 -7.30
N TYR A 227 7.66 -11.34 -7.57
CA TYR A 227 7.35 -10.74 -8.86
C TYR A 227 6.89 -9.30 -8.66
N GLU A 228 7.41 -8.41 -9.47
CA GLU A 228 7.05 -6.99 -9.42
C GLU A 228 6.37 -6.53 -10.70
N GLN A 229 5.68 -5.39 -10.61
CA GLN A 229 4.98 -4.77 -11.73
C GLN A 229 3.94 -5.68 -12.40
N VAL A 230 3.31 -6.57 -11.64
CA VAL A 230 2.33 -7.48 -12.21
C VAL A 230 1.13 -6.69 -12.72
N ARG A 231 0.83 -6.89 -14.00
CA ARG A 231 -0.23 -6.22 -14.75
C ARG A 231 -1.07 -7.22 -15.51
N LEU A 232 -2.34 -6.91 -15.65
CA LEU A 232 -3.29 -7.72 -16.41
C LEU A 232 -3.92 -6.86 -17.50
N SER A 233 -3.66 -7.19 -18.75
CA SER A 233 -4.33 -6.54 -19.88
C SER A 233 -5.62 -7.26 -20.23
N VAL A 234 -6.75 -6.54 -20.19
CA VAL A 234 -8.10 -7.06 -20.42
C VAL A 234 -8.78 -6.33 -21.58
N PRO A 235 -9.72 -6.99 -22.30
CA PRO A 235 -10.54 -6.35 -23.32
C PRO A 235 -11.39 -5.20 -22.74
N PRO A 236 -11.82 -4.23 -23.56
CA PRO A 236 -12.52 -3.03 -23.07
C PRO A 236 -13.91 -3.30 -22.50
N HIS A 237 -14.55 -4.41 -22.85
CA HIS A 237 -15.85 -4.80 -22.33
C HIS A 237 -15.78 -5.53 -20.97
N VAL A 238 -14.58 -5.97 -20.58
CA VAL A 238 -14.34 -6.65 -19.29
C VAL A 238 -14.19 -5.62 -18.17
N ARG A 239 -14.93 -5.81 -17.09
CA ARG A 239 -14.89 -4.95 -15.90
C ARG A 239 -14.23 -5.67 -14.74
N GLN A 240 -13.36 -4.98 -14.01
CA GLN A 240 -12.88 -5.52 -12.74
C GLN A 240 -13.81 -5.10 -11.59
N ARG A 241 -13.90 -5.98 -10.59
CA ARG A 241 -14.56 -5.72 -9.29
C ARG A 241 -13.58 -5.59 -8.13
N SER A 242 -12.30 -5.82 -8.37
CA SER A 242 -11.24 -5.65 -7.37
C SER A 242 -10.83 -4.17 -7.24
N ALA A 243 -10.10 -3.81 -6.19
CA ALA A 243 -9.69 -2.42 -5.92
C ALA A 243 -8.31 -2.07 -6.52
N TYR A 244 -7.94 -2.65 -7.68
CA TYR A 244 -6.68 -2.36 -8.33
C TYR A 244 -6.78 -1.16 -9.27
N ALA A 245 -5.68 -0.42 -9.47
CA ALA A 245 -5.63 0.68 -10.41
C ALA A 245 -5.87 0.19 -11.85
N ILE A 246 -6.64 0.97 -12.62
CA ILE A 246 -6.97 0.69 -14.02
C ILE A 246 -6.46 1.84 -14.88
N HIS A 247 -5.71 1.50 -15.91
CA HIS A 247 -5.22 2.46 -16.90
C HIS A 247 -5.71 2.07 -18.29
N ALA A 248 -6.18 3.05 -19.07
CA ALA A 248 -6.55 2.81 -20.46
C ALA A 248 -5.28 2.65 -21.32
N LEU A 249 -5.27 1.65 -22.19
CA LEU A 249 -4.21 1.44 -23.17
C LEU A 249 -4.57 2.06 -24.52
N PRO A 250 -3.57 2.42 -25.37
CA PRO A 250 -3.82 3.03 -26.69
C PRO A 250 -4.62 2.14 -27.65
N ASP A 251 -4.58 0.83 -27.47
CA ASP A 251 -5.33 -0.17 -28.27
C ASP A 251 -6.79 -0.37 -27.80
N GLY A 252 -7.26 0.44 -26.84
CA GLY A 252 -8.58 0.39 -26.24
C GLY A 252 -8.76 -0.65 -25.14
N ARG A 253 -7.75 -1.48 -24.86
CA ARG A 253 -7.76 -2.41 -23.71
C ARG A 253 -7.59 -1.64 -22.39
N SER A 254 -7.88 -2.31 -21.28
CA SER A 254 -7.57 -1.82 -19.95
C SER A 254 -6.40 -2.58 -19.35
N ASP A 255 -5.49 -1.86 -18.71
CA ASP A 255 -4.37 -2.40 -17.95
C ASP A 255 -4.70 -2.33 -16.46
N ILE A 256 -4.92 -3.48 -15.85
CA ILE A 256 -5.18 -3.60 -14.41
C ILE A 256 -3.83 -3.79 -13.72
N PHE A 257 -3.46 -2.85 -12.86
CA PHE A 257 -2.20 -2.88 -12.15
C PHE A 257 -2.33 -3.60 -10.81
N VAL A 258 -1.91 -4.87 -10.78
CA VAL A 258 -1.95 -5.71 -9.57
C VAL A 258 -0.81 -5.35 -8.61
N GLY A 259 0.36 -4.98 -9.14
CA GLY A 259 1.53 -4.61 -8.35
C GLY A 259 2.44 -5.79 -8.02
N ASP A 260 2.99 -5.81 -6.81
CA ASP A 260 3.97 -6.81 -6.40
C ASP A 260 3.28 -8.08 -5.86
N LEU A 261 3.80 -9.25 -6.21
CA LEU A 261 3.42 -10.54 -5.62
C LEU A 261 4.51 -11.02 -4.67
N GLN A 262 4.13 -11.30 -3.44
CA GLN A 262 5.02 -11.74 -2.38
C GLN A 262 5.07 -13.26 -2.31
N ALA A 263 6.25 -13.82 -2.10
CA ALA A 263 6.42 -15.24 -1.82
C ALA A 263 5.80 -15.60 -0.46
N GLY A 264 5.15 -16.75 -0.38
CA GLY A 264 4.50 -17.22 0.85
C GLY A 264 3.25 -16.43 1.28
N ALA A 265 2.85 -15.41 0.51
CA ALA A 265 1.60 -14.70 0.74
C ALA A 265 0.41 -15.50 0.20
N SER A 266 -0.79 -15.12 0.65
CA SER A 266 -2.03 -15.59 0.04
C SER A 266 -2.06 -15.21 -1.44
N SER A 267 -2.71 -16.05 -2.26
CA SER A 267 -2.91 -15.75 -3.67
C SER A 267 -3.69 -14.46 -3.86
N VAL A 268 -3.33 -13.69 -4.87
CA VAL A 268 -4.05 -12.47 -5.26
C VAL A 268 -5.16 -12.86 -6.25
N CYS A 269 -6.41 -12.53 -5.93
CA CYS A 269 -7.54 -12.75 -6.80
C CYS A 269 -7.97 -11.45 -7.49
N VAL A 270 -7.98 -11.44 -8.82
CA VAL A 270 -8.59 -10.37 -9.63
C VAL A 270 -9.94 -10.86 -10.14
N VAL A 271 -11.01 -10.20 -9.69
CA VAL A 271 -12.38 -10.55 -10.08
C VAL A 271 -12.77 -9.75 -11.32
N LEU A 272 -13.21 -10.47 -12.36
CA LEU A 272 -13.55 -9.92 -13.68
C LEU A 272 -14.99 -10.26 -14.04
N GLU A 273 -15.71 -9.31 -14.64
CA GLU A 273 -17.04 -9.49 -15.20
C GLU A 273 -17.06 -9.29 -16.72
N GLY A 274 -17.86 -10.07 -17.40
CA GLY A 274 -18.05 -9.96 -18.84
C GLY A 274 -16.98 -10.67 -19.68
N LEU A 275 -16.07 -11.43 -19.06
CA LEU A 275 -15.07 -12.21 -19.77
C LEU A 275 -15.73 -13.41 -20.45
N THR A 276 -15.41 -13.65 -21.72
CA THR A 276 -15.87 -14.78 -22.52
C THR A 276 -14.73 -15.75 -22.82
N ALA A 277 -15.06 -16.96 -23.26
CA ALA A 277 -14.06 -17.97 -23.65
C ALA A 277 -13.22 -17.56 -24.89
N ALA A 278 -13.68 -16.59 -25.67
CA ALA A 278 -12.96 -16.06 -26.83
C ALA A 278 -11.96 -14.97 -26.46
N ASP A 279 -12.06 -14.41 -25.25
CA ASP A 279 -11.20 -13.32 -24.81
C ASP A 279 -9.81 -13.83 -24.41
N ARG A 280 -8.82 -13.03 -24.75
CA ARG A 280 -7.43 -13.28 -24.36
C ARG A 280 -6.99 -12.29 -23.27
N LEU A 281 -6.47 -12.83 -22.21
CA LEU A 281 -5.83 -12.09 -21.13
C LEU A 281 -4.31 -12.27 -21.22
N ASP A 282 -3.56 -11.20 -20.96
CA ASP A 282 -2.12 -11.27 -20.82
C ASP A 282 -1.73 -10.75 -19.43
N VAL A 283 -1.10 -11.60 -18.63
CA VAL A 283 -0.49 -11.26 -17.34
C VAL A 283 0.99 -11.03 -17.57
N ARG A 284 1.50 -9.87 -17.18
CA ARG A 284 2.90 -9.48 -17.32
C ARG A 284 3.47 -9.11 -15.98
N GLY A 285 4.76 -9.28 -15.81
CA GLY A 285 5.51 -8.88 -14.62
C GLY A 285 6.99 -9.12 -14.79
N THR A 286 7.77 -8.81 -13.77
CA THR A 286 9.22 -9.06 -13.74
C THR A 286 9.54 -9.96 -12.55
N ASP A 287 10.32 -11.00 -12.78
CA ASP A 287 10.86 -11.86 -11.73
C ASP A 287 12.00 -11.12 -11.01
N VAL A 288 11.86 -10.91 -9.71
CA VAL A 288 12.82 -10.09 -8.93
C VAL A 288 14.18 -10.79 -8.80
N ALA A 289 14.20 -12.12 -8.74
CA ALA A 289 15.45 -12.87 -8.57
C ALA A 289 16.31 -12.86 -9.84
N THR A 290 15.69 -12.86 -11.03
CA THR A 290 16.38 -12.91 -12.31
C THR A 290 16.42 -11.60 -13.06
N GLY A 291 15.55 -10.64 -12.70
CA GLY A 291 15.35 -9.39 -13.44
C GLY A 291 14.67 -9.60 -14.81
N LEU A 292 14.19 -10.80 -15.11
CA LEU A 292 13.63 -11.12 -16.43
C LEU A 292 12.12 -10.86 -16.48
N PRO A 293 11.61 -10.32 -17.60
CA PRO A 293 10.19 -10.16 -17.81
C PRO A 293 9.49 -11.51 -17.96
N ILE A 294 8.31 -11.62 -17.39
CA ILE A 294 7.42 -12.79 -17.51
C ILE A 294 6.14 -12.36 -18.20
N THR A 295 5.66 -13.20 -19.11
CA THR A 295 4.34 -13.07 -19.72
C THR A 295 3.61 -14.41 -19.66
N LEU A 296 2.40 -14.40 -19.11
CA LEU A 296 1.52 -15.57 -19.07
C LEU A 296 0.21 -15.22 -19.78
N THR A 297 -0.34 -16.19 -20.52
CA THR A 297 -1.67 -16.08 -21.11
C THR A 297 -2.55 -17.18 -20.48
N PRO A 298 -3.23 -16.89 -19.36
CA PRO A 298 -4.05 -17.88 -18.68
C PRO A 298 -5.26 -18.24 -19.53
N VAL A 299 -5.58 -19.54 -19.55
CA VAL A 299 -6.76 -20.09 -20.24
C VAL A 299 -7.82 -20.40 -19.20
N LEU A 300 -9.09 -20.19 -19.55
CA LEU A 300 -10.21 -20.49 -18.69
C LEU A 300 -10.24 -22.00 -18.39
N ALA A 301 -10.07 -22.35 -17.12
CA ALA A 301 -10.08 -23.74 -16.66
C ALA A 301 -11.51 -24.31 -16.72
N THR A 302 -11.63 -25.53 -17.22
CA THR A 302 -12.91 -26.29 -17.26
C THR A 302 -13.16 -27.05 -15.97
N GLU A 303 -12.09 -27.48 -15.30
CA GLU A 303 -12.13 -28.16 -14.01
C GLU A 303 -11.28 -27.35 -13.01
N VAL A 304 -11.85 -27.04 -11.86
CA VAL A 304 -11.23 -26.21 -10.82
C VAL A 304 -11.35 -26.92 -9.49
N PRO A 305 -10.25 -27.14 -8.77
CA PRO A 305 -10.28 -27.64 -7.41
C PRO A 305 -11.16 -26.80 -6.49
N GLU A 306 -11.86 -27.45 -5.55
CA GLU A 306 -12.83 -26.74 -4.68
C GLU A 306 -12.14 -25.67 -3.80
N ASP A 307 -10.94 -25.90 -3.32
CA ASP A 307 -10.16 -24.93 -2.56
C ASP A 307 -9.85 -23.65 -3.36
N ILE A 308 -9.64 -23.76 -4.67
CA ILE A 308 -9.45 -22.63 -5.58
C ILE A 308 -10.78 -21.90 -5.82
N LEU A 309 -11.88 -22.62 -5.98
CA LEU A 309 -13.22 -22.02 -6.11
C LEU A 309 -13.59 -21.24 -4.83
N VAL A 310 -13.27 -21.78 -3.67
CA VAL A 310 -13.49 -21.11 -2.36
C VAL A 310 -12.75 -19.78 -2.31
N GLN A 311 -11.48 -19.73 -2.74
CA GLN A 311 -10.71 -18.49 -2.79
C GLN A 311 -11.34 -17.46 -3.74
N GLY A 312 -11.78 -17.88 -4.92
CA GLY A 312 -12.46 -17.01 -5.88
C GLY A 312 -13.78 -16.45 -5.34
N ARG A 313 -14.61 -17.30 -4.74
CA ARG A 313 -15.89 -16.89 -4.12
C ARG A 313 -15.64 -15.89 -2.98
N LEU A 314 -14.66 -16.16 -2.14
CA LEU A 314 -14.28 -15.26 -1.03
C LEU A 314 -13.80 -13.89 -1.56
N ALA A 315 -12.98 -13.87 -2.62
CA ALA A 315 -12.53 -12.64 -3.26
C ALA A 315 -13.69 -11.83 -3.89
N PHE A 316 -14.63 -12.50 -4.54
CA PHE A 316 -15.83 -11.86 -5.09
C PHE A 316 -16.71 -11.27 -3.99
N THR A 317 -16.99 -12.04 -2.94
CA THR A 317 -17.79 -11.59 -1.81
C THR A 317 -17.09 -10.42 -1.09
N LYS A 318 -15.76 -10.49 -0.90
CA LYS A 318 -14.94 -9.37 -0.39
C LYS A 318 -15.19 -8.10 -1.19
N SER A 319 -15.14 -8.16 -2.52
CA SER A 319 -15.34 -6.97 -3.37
C SER A 319 -16.74 -6.37 -3.21
N ARG A 320 -17.75 -7.18 -2.99
CA ARG A 320 -19.14 -6.74 -2.76
C ARG A 320 -19.29 -6.08 -1.39
N VAL A 321 -18.65 -6.65 -0.35
CA VAL A 321 -18.66 -6.06 1.00
C VAL A 321 -17.95 -4.71 0.98
N VAL A 322 -16.80 -4.58 0.33
CA VAL A 322 -16.08 -3.30 0.19
C VAL A 322 -16.93 -2.26 -0.55
N THR A 323 -17.61 -2.65 -1.64
CA THR A 323 -18.54 -1.75 -2.33
C THR A 323 -19.68 -1.31 -1.41
N PHE A 324 -20.24 -2.25 -0.64
CA PHE A 324 -21.30 -1.94 0.33
C PHE A 324 -20.82 -0.98 1.44
N MET A 325 -19.60 -1.18 1.97
CA MET A 325 -19.01 -0.26 2.96
C MET A 325 -18.88 1.17 2.40
N ASN A 326 -18.47 1.31 1.14
CA ASN A 326 -18.40 2.61 0.46
C ASN A 326 -19.79 3.25 0.28
N ASP A 327 -20.82 2.45 -0.02
CA ASP A 327 -22.20 2.95 -0.13
C ASP A 327 -22.74 3.41 1.24
N VAL A 328 -22.44 2.67 2.32
CA VAL A 328 -22.77 3.08 3.70
C VAL A 328 -22.03 4.35 4.08
N ASN A 329 -20.75 4.45 3.71
CA ASN A 329 -19.96 5.65 3.94
C ASN A 329 -20.56 6.88 3.22
N ALA A 330 -20.96 6.73 1.97
CA ALA A 330 -21.65 7.78 1.21
C ALA A 330 -22.98 8.18 1.86
N PHE A 331 -23.73 7.21 2.39
CA PHE A 331 -24.95 7.46 3.17
C PHE A 331 -24.68 8.30 4.44
N LEU A 332 -23.62 8.02 5.18
CA LEU A 332 -23.26 8.76 6.39
C LEU A 332 -22.86 10.21 6.11
N MET A 333 -22.21 10.47 4.97
CA MET A 333 -21.66 11.81 4.65
C MET A 333 -22.70 12.82 4.11
N GLY A 334 -23.92 12.39 3.81
CA GLY A 334 -25.02 13.32 3.54
C GLY A 334 -25.39 13.55 2.06
N PRO A 335 -26.16 14.61 1.69
CA PRO A 335 -27.19 14.56 0.69
C PRO A 335 -26.69 14.56 -0.75
N GLY A 336 -27.05 13.53 -1.49
CA GLY A 336 -26.90 13.50 -2.94
C GLY A 336 -27.01 12.11 -3.54
N GLY A 337 -28.23 11.68 -3.91
CA GLY A 337 -28.42 10.46 -4.74
C GLY A 337 -28.17 9.12 -4.01
N ILE A 338 -28.38 9.08 -2.73
CA ILE A 338 -28.01 7.99 -1.84
C ILE A 338 -29.05 6.88 -1.85
N PRO A 339 -28.64 5.58 -1.79
CA PRO A 339 -29.55 4.49 -1.54
C PRO A 339 -30.33 4.75 -0.25
N ASP A 340 -31.64 4.47 -0.27
CA ASP A 340 -32.48 4.50 0.92
C ASP A 340 -31.89 3.60 2.00
N GLN A 341 -31.91 4.06 3.25
CA GLN A 341 -31.45 3.30 4.42
C GLN A 341 -32.06 1.89 4.45
N THR A 342 -33.33 1.75 4.10
CA THR A 342 -34.03 0.47 4.00
C THR A 342 -33.39 -0.45 2.97
N ALA A 343 -33.02 0.08 1.80
CA ALA A 343 -32.31 -0.67 0.75
C ALA A 343 -30.93 -1.13 1.19
N LEU A 344 -30.17 -0.25 1.88
CA LEU A 344 -28.86 -0.59 2.45
C LEU A 344 -29.00 -1.68 3.53
N THR A 345 -29.98 -1.56 4.43
CA THR A 345 -30.23 -2.57 5.48
C THR A 345 -30.58 -3.93 4.85
N GLY A 346 -31.41 -3.94 3.81
CA GLY A 346 -31.74 -5.19 3.08
C GLY A 346 -30.51 -5.82 2.42
N ARG A 347 -29.61 -4.99 1.85
CA ARG A 347 -28.34 -5.46 1.28
C ARG A 347 -27.39 -6.01 2.34
N ALA A 348 -27.32 -5.40 3.52
CA ALA A 348 -26.50 -5.89 4.63
C ALA A 348 -26.91 -7.31 5.02
N VAL A 349 -28.21 -7.55 5.22
CA VAL A 349 -28.77 -8.88 5.55
C VAL A 349 -28.40 -9.91 4.47
N ALA A 350 -28.59 -9.57 3.19
CA ALA A 350 -28.25 -10.47 2.09
C ALA A 350 -26.75 -10.79 2.04
N LEU A 351 -25.87 -9.79 2.17
CA LEU A 351 -24.42 -9.98 2.18
C LEU A 351 -23.98 -10.79 3.39
N ARG A 352 -24.54 -10.55 4.57
CA ARG A 352 -24.25 -11.35 5.76
C ARG A 352 -24.56 -12.83 5.55
N ALA A 353 -25.72 -13.14 4.96
CA ALA A 353 -26.08 -14.53 4.63
C ALA A 353 -25.06 -15.16 3.65
N GLU A 354 -24.66 -14.43 2.62
CA GLU A 354 -23.64 -14.90 1.66
C GLU A 354 -22.29 -15.14 2.34
N VAL A 355 -21.79 -14.20 3.15
CA VAL A 355 -20.51 -14.33 3.86
C VAL A 355 -20.57 -15.51 4.84
N THR A 356 -21.68 -15.68 5.56
CA THR A 356 -21.88 -16.78 6.52
C THR A 356 -21.82 -18.14 5.84
N ALA A 357 -22.30 -18.25 4.59
CA ALA A 357 -22.27 -19.49 3.81
C ALA A 357 -20.86 -19.86 3.28
N LEU A 358 -19.89 -18.96 3.34
CA LEU A 358 -18.51 -19.26 2.95
C LEU A 358 -17.81 -20.14 4.00
N HIS A 359 -16.75 -20.82 3.57
CA HIS A 359 -15.87 -21.56 4.48
C HIS A 359 -15.29 -20.65 5.56
N ALA A 360 -15.13 -21.17 6.77
CA ALA A 360 -14.53 -20.46 7.88
C ALA A 360 -13.07 -20.11 7.57
N THR A 361 -12.77 -18.82 7.53
CA THR A 361 -11.45 -18.25 7.30
C THR A 361 -11.34 -16.94 8.06
N PRO A 362 -10.12 -16.51 8.45
CA PRO A 362 -9.94 -15.22 9.10
C PRO A 362 -10.50 -14.04 8.27
N LEU A 363 -10.40 -14.10 6.94
CA LEU A 363 -10.97 -13.09 6.06
C LEU A 363 -12.52 -13.10 6.10
N ARG A 364 -13.16 -14.29 6.10
CA ARG A 364 -14.62 -14.37 6.26
C ARG A 364 -15.06 -13.70 7.56
N ASP A 365 -14.39 -14.00 8.65
CA ASP A 365 -14.74 -13.49 9.98
C ASP A 365 -14.52 -11.97 10.06
N LEU A 366 -13.47 -11.47 9.44
CA LEU A 366 -13.27 -10.02 9.25
C LEU A 366 -14.45 -9.39 8.48
N LEU A 367 -14.88 -9.98 7.36
CA LEU A 367 -15.99 -9.45 6.56
C LEU A 367 -17.32 -9.45 7.35
N LEU A 368 -17.56 -10.45 8.21
CA LEU A 368 -18.74 -10.48 9.09
C LEU A 368 -18.70 -9.34 10.13
N ARG A 369 -17.54 -9.06 10.73
CA ARG A 369 -17.38 -7.94 11.67
C ARG A 369 -17.65 -6.60 10.97
N GLU A 370 -17.12 -6.41 9.78
CA GLU A 370 -17.34 -5.16 9.01
C GLU A 370 -18.82 -4.98 8.61
N LEU A 371 -19.52 -6.05 8.23
CA LEU A 371 -20.96 -5.98 7.97
C LEU A 371 -21.76 -5.63 9.23
N GLN A 372 -21.43 -6.20 10.37
CA GLN A 372 -22.04 -5.85 11.65
C GLN A 372 -21.82 -4.38 12.00
N ARG A 373 -20.61 -3.86 11.80
CA ARG A 373 -20.30 -2.43 11.97
C ARG A 373 -21.16 -1.55 11.06
N CYS A 374 -21.28 -1.91 9.78
CA CYS A 374 -22.14 -1.20 8.83
C CYS A 374 -23.61 -1.19 9.28
N GLU A 375 -24.13 -2.33 9.75
CA GLU A 375 -25.51 -2.43 10.28
C GLU A 375 -25.72 -1.51 11.48
N THR A 376 -24.77 -1.49 12.42
CA THR A 376 -24.79 -0.58 13.58
C THR A 376 -24.81 0.89 13.15
N TYR A 377 -23.97 1.24 12.16
CA TYR A 377 -23.91 2.62 11.66
C TYR A 377 -25.16 3.03 10.89
N LEU A 378 -25.75 2.12 10.13
CA LEU A 378 -27.06 2.36 9.48
C LEU A 378 -28.19 2.55 10.50
N ALA A 379 -28.23 1.72 11.55
CA ALA A 379 -29.26 1.81 12.57
C ALA A 379 -29.20 3.11 13.39
N THR A 380 -28.00 3.64 13.62
CA THR A 380 -27.76 4.78 14.52
C THR A 380 -27.39 6.07 13.76
N GLY A 381 -27.04 5.99 12.48
CA GLY A 381 -26.44 7.08 11.71
C GLY A 381 -27.31 8.35 11.62
N ALA A 382 -28.62 8.20 11.39
CA ALA A 382 -29.55 9.32 11.27
C ALA A 382 -29.72 10.14 12.57
N LEU A 383 -29.36 9.57 13.72
CA LEU A 383 -29.49 10.18 15.05
C LEU A 383 -28.15 10.61 15.66
N SER A 384 -27.05 10.37 14.95
CA SER A 384 -25.70 10.60 15.47
C SER A 384 -25.28 12.07 15.35
N PRO A 385 -24.56 12.62 16.34
CA PRO A 385 -23.93 13.94 16.22
C PRO A 385 -22.97 14.00 15.01
N PRO A 386 -22.83 15.15 14.33
CA PRO A 386 -21.96 15.28 13.15
C PRO A 386 -20.52 14.79 13.36
N ARG A 387 -19.96 15.03 14.55
CA ARG A 387 -18.58 14.57 14.89
C ARG A 387 -18.47 13.05 14.87
N LEU A 388 -19.43 12.34 15.43
CA LEU A 388 -19.47 10.88 15.45
C LEU A 388 -19.70 10.31 14.05
N THR A 389 -20.52 10.98 13.24
CA THR A 389 -20.77 10.61 11.85
C THR A 389 -19.47 10.69 11.02
N HIS A 390 -18.69 11.77 11.19
CA HIS A 390 -17.39 11.91 10.53
C HIS A 390 -16.38 10.83 10.97
N GLN A 391 -16.34 10.53 12.26
CA GLN A 391 -15.47 9.49 12.80
C GLN A 391 -15.80 8.12 12.19
N ARG A 392 -17.07 7.73 12.15
CA ARG A 392 -17.57 6.47 11.56
C ARG A 392 -17.28 6.41 10.05
N SER A 393 -17.48 7.52 9.35
CA SER A 393 -17.17 7.64 7.93
C SER A 393 -15.67 7.42 7.64
N ASN A 394 -14.80 8.04 8.42
CA ASN A 394 -13.36 7.85 8.29
C ASN A 394 -12.96 6.39 8.57
N GLU A 395 -13.52 5.78 9.59
CA GLU A 395 -13.27 4.38 9.94
C GLU A 395 -13.67 3.42 8.81
N LEU A 396 -14.88 3.57 8.26
CA LEU A 396 -15.33 2.77 7.12
C LEU A 396 -14.43 2.97 5.89
N SER A 397 -13.98 4.20 5.62
CA SER A 397 -13.07 4.50 4.52
C SER A 397 -11.72 3.80 4.70
N GLN A 398 -11.18 3.82 5.92
CA GLN A 398 -9.92 3.16 6.27
C GLN A 398 -10.02 1.65 6.06
N HIS A 399 -11.04 1.02 6.62
CA HIS A 399 -11.24 -0.42 6.52
C HIS A 399 -11.53 -0.86 5.08
N ALA A 400 -12.39 -0.14 4.36
CA ALA A 400 -12.71 -0.44 2.97
C ALA A 400 -11.46 -0.37 2.07
N ALA A 401 -10.57 0.61 2.28
CA ALA A 401 -9.34 0.74 1.52
C ALA A 401 -8.38 -0.43 1.80
N THR A 402 -8.12 -0.76 3.08
CA THR A 402 -7.22 -1.87 3.45
C THR A 402 -7.76 -3.22 2.98
N ILE A 403 -9.05 -3.52 3.22
CA ILE A 403 -9.68 -4.78 2.80
C ILE A 403 -9.71 -4.86 1.27
N GLY A 404 -10.05 -3.76 0.59
CA GLY A 404 -10.11 -3.69 -0.86
C GLY A 404 -8.80 -4.06 -1.52
N LEU A 405 -7.70 -3.46 -1.09
CA LEU A 405 -6.35 -3.77 -1.56
C LEU A 405 -5.92 -5.21 -1.21
N GLY A 406 -6.44 -5.78 -0.12
CA GLY A 406 -5.99 -7.08 0.39
C GLY A 406 -4.54 -7.06 0.84
N ARG A 407 -4.08 -5.91 1.34
CA ARG A 407 -2.72 -5.64 1.82
C ARG A 407 -2.79 -4.63 2.97
N GLY A 408 -1.89 -4.77 3.93
CA GLY A 408 -1.80 -3.87 5.08
C GLY A 408 -2.52 -4.39 6.32
N ILE A 409 -2.42 -3.63 7.38
CA ILE A 409 -2.89 -3.99 8.72
C ILE A 409 -4.10 -3.14 9.07
N LEU A 410 -5.13 -3.79 9.57
CA LEU A 410 -6.27 -3.16 10.24
C LEU A 410 -6.02 -3.23 11.74
N SER A 411 -5.97 -2.08 12.41
CA SER A 411 -6.01 -2.03 13.86
C SER A 411 -7.44 -2.34 14.33
N SER A 412 -7.61 -3.34 15.18
CA SER A 412 -8.93 -3.76 15.69
C SER A 412 -9.32 -3.05 16.98
N ARG A 413 -8.46 -2.20 17.56
CA ARG A 413 -8.82 -1.48 18.77
C ARG A 413 -9.97 -0.53 18.54
N HIS A 414 -11.10 -0.84 19.12
CA HIS A 414 -12.24 0.07 19.28
C HIS A 414 -11.88 1.11 20.35
N GLY A 415 -11.97 2.38 19.99
CA GLY A 415 -12.01 3.43 21.00
C GLY A 415 -13.32 3.34 21.76
N GLU A 416 -13.24 3.21 23.07
CA GLU A 416 -14.27 3.54 24.06
C GLU A 416 -15.42 2.54 24.31
N ASP A 417 -15.40 1.29 23.89
CA ASP A 417 -16.33 0.31 24.44
C ASP A 417 -15.59 -0.61 25.43
N PRO A 418 -15.79 -0.45 26.75
CA PRO A 418 -15.09 -1.24 27.77
C PRO A 418 -15.54 -2.70 27.85
N ASP A 419 -16.55 -3.10 27.07
CA ASP A 419 -17.15 -4.43 27.09
C ASP A 419 -16.73 -5.34 25.90
N ASP A 420 -15.82 -4.89 25.02
CA ASP A 420 -15.27 -5.72 23.96
C ASP A 420 -14.07 -6.54 24.47
N ASP A 421 -14.37 -7.62 25.20
CA ASP A 421 -13.43 -8.65 25.66
C ASP A 421 -12.99 -9.62 24.54
N ASP A 422 -12.84 -9.17 23.29
CA ASP A 422 -12.28 -10.01 22.23
C ASP A 422 -10.77 -10.16 22.40
N ASP A 423 -10.38 -11.25 23.09
CA ASP A 423 -8.99 -11.73 23.37
C ASP A 423 -8.17 -12.10 22.10
N GLU A 424 -8.65 -11.83 20.87
CA GLU A 424 -7.86 -12.02 19.66
C GLU A 424 -6.81 -10.90 19.53
N ASP A 425 -5.54 -11.27 19.33
CA ASP A 425 -4.44 -10.33 19.11
C ASP A 425 -4.83 -9.33 18.01
N PRO A 426 -5.16 -8.07 18.36
CA PRO A 426 -5.78 -7.11 17.47
C PRO A 426 -4.88 -6.69 16.29
N ASN A 427 -3.63 -7.14 16.29
CA ASN A 427 -2.60 -6.68 15.39
C ASN A 427 -2.18 -7.72 14.33
N VAL A 428 -2.89 -8.86 14.22
CA VAL A 428 -2.57 -9.85 13.19
C VAL A 428 -3.26 -9.48 11.88
N SER A 429 -2.47 -9.13 10.86
CA SER A 429 -3.00 -8.91 9.53
C SER A 429 -3.42 -10.22 8.86
N VAL A 430 -4.67 -10.27 8.41
CA VAL A 430 -5.21 -11.36 7.59
C VAL A 430 -4.45 -11.49 6.25
N PHE A 431 -3.79 -10.43 5.82
CA PHE A 431 -3.13 -10.32 4.53
C PHE A 431 -1.61 -10.52 4.58
N SER A 432 -1.01 -10.55 5.79
CA SER A 432 0.44 -10.68 5.95
C SER A 432 0.91 -12.12 5.72
N ASN A 433 2.06 -12.27 5.06
CA ASN A 433 2.74 -13.54 4.94
C ASN A 433 3.53 -13.90 6.22
N PRO A 434 4.04 -15.14 6.38
CA PRO A 434 4.77 -15.54 7.59
C PRO A 434 6.00 -14.67 7.89
N TYR A 435 6.72 -14.21 6.87
CA TYR A 435 7.87 -13.33 7.07
C TYR A 435 7.46 -11.94 7.58
N GLN A 436 6.39 -11.36 7.03
CA GLN A 436 5.82 -10.10 7.49
C GLN A 436 5.38 -10.18 8.96
N ARG A 437 4.69 -11.26 9.34
CA ARG A 437 4.29 -11.50 10.73
C ARG A 437 5.50 -11.59 11.66
N SER A 438 6.51 -12.36 11.29
CA SER A 438 7.75 -12.50 12.07
C SER A 438 8.51 -11.16 12.19
N ALA A 439 8.53 -10.35 11.13
CA ALA A 439 9.13 -9.02 11.16
C ALA A 439 8.36 -8.07 12.10
N SER A 440 7.04 -8.08 12.06
CA SER A 440 6.18 -7.30 12.94
C SER A 440 6.34 -7.69 14.42
N GLU A 441 6.36 -8.99 14.72
CA GLU A 441 6.61 -9.50 16.08
C GLU A 441 8.01 -9.13 16.58
N GLY A 442 9.02 -9.25 15.73
CA GLY A 442 10.39 -8.86 16.07
C GLY A 442 10.50 -7.39 16.44
N LEU A 443 9.87 -6.50 15.67
CA LEU A 443 9.84 -5.05 15.98
C LEU A 443 9.05 -4.75 17.25
N ARG A 444 7.88 -5.35 17.45
CA ARG A 444 7.10 -5.15 18.69
C ARG A 444 7.91 -5.54 19.93
N ASN A 445 8.54 -6.70 19.90
CA ASN A 445 9.33 -7.18 21.03
C ASN A 445 10.53 -6.28 21.33
N THR A 446 11.17 -5.74 20.30
CA THR A 446 12.32 -4.83 20.44
C THR A 446 11.88 -3.46 20.97
N THR A 447 10.81 -2.88 20.46
CA THR A 447 10.29 -1.59 20.93
C THR A 447 9.75 -1.65 22.35
N ALA A 448 9.08 -2.75 22.73
CA ALA A 448 8.59 -2.96 24.10
C ALA A 448 9.70 -3.04 25.16
N THR A 449 10.89 -3.46 24.78
CA THR A 449 12.04 -3.58 25.68
C THR A 449 12.96 -2.37 25.72
N THR A 450 12.77 -1.39 24.82
CA THR A 450 13.57 -0.17 24.78
C THR A 450 13.12 0.79 25.91
N PRO A 451 13.99 1.15 26.86
CA PRO A 451 13.61 2.09 27.92
C PRO A 451 13.23 3.45 27.32
N TYR A 452 12.18 4.07 27.85
CA TYR A 452 11.85 5.45 27.55
C TYR A 452 13.09 6.31 27.81
N TYR A 453 13.71 6.81 26.76
CA TYR A 453 14.79 7.80 26.90
C TYR A 453 14.18 9.09 27.45
N THR A 454 14.39 9.33 28.76
CA THR A 454 14.25 10.68 29.31
C THR A 454 15.13 11.61 28.47
N GLN A 455 14.52 12.62 27.87
CA GLN A 455 15.21 13.65 27.09
C GLN A 455 16.41 14.18 27.86
N GLN A 456 17.62 13.69 27.56
CA GLN A 456 18.80 14.47 27.82
C GLN A 456 18.81 15.61 26.82
N ALA A 457 18.78 16.82 27.36
CA ALA A 457 18.83 18.06 26.59
C ALA A 457 19.93 17.95 25.52
N ALA A 458 19.52 17.98 24.26
CA ALA A 458 20.44 17.91 23.13
C ALA A 458 21.41 19.10 23.20
N GLN A 459 22.69 18.82 23.37
CA GLN A 459 23.73 19.83 23.14
C GLN A 459 23.64 20.29 21.68
N PRO A 460 23.88 21.57 21.37
CA PRO A 460 23.84 22.03 19.99
C PRO A 460 24.90 21.27 19.19
N LEU A 461 24.43 20.52 18.20
CA LEU A 461 25.26 19.76 17.28
C LEU A 461 26.09 20.75 16.46
N THR A 462 27.39 20.62 16.54
CA THR A 462 28.31 21.25 15.58
C THR A 462 27.96 20.78 14.17
N PRO A 463 28.02 21.64 13.13
CA PRO A 463 27.75 21.22 11.76
C PRO A 463 28.69 20.07 11.38
N PHE A 464 28.14 18.91 11.11
CA PHE A 464 28.93 17.78 10.64
C PHE A 464 29.53 18.11 9.26
N PRO A 465 30.81 17.78 9.02
CA PRO A 465 31.36 17.82 7.68
C PRO A 465 30.52 16.89 6.81
N TYR A 466 30.09 17.41 5.65
CA TYR A 466 29.39 16.61 4.63
C TYR A 466 30.22 15.37 4.35
N LEU A 467 29.70 14.19 4.65
CA LEU A 467 30.25 12.96 4.12
C LEU A 467 30.25 13.12 2.60
N ASN A 468 31.43 13.13 2.01
CA ASN A 468 31.62 13.10 0.56
C ASN A 468 30.98 11.80 0.03
N VAL A 469 29.67 11.85 -0.19
CA VAL A 469 29.04 10.95 -1.14
C VAL A 469 29.71 11.28 -2.47
N THR A 470 30.38 10.33 -3.08
CA THR A 470 30.94 10.46 -4.43
C THR A 470 29.85 11.08 -5.30
N GLN A 471 29.91 12.39 -5.46
CA GLN A 471 29.04 13.12 -6.36
C GLN A 471 29.45 12.70 -7.77
N HIS A 472 28.72 11.74 -8.34
CA HIS A 472 28.59 11.78 -9.77
C HIS A 472 27.96 13.14 -10.12
N PRO A 473 28.57 13.95 -11.00
CA PRO A 473 28.06 15.27 -11.32
C PRO A 473 26.62 15.13 -11.80
N VAL A 474 25.68 15.59 -10.99
CA VAL A 474 24.28 15.76 -11.40
C VAL A 474 24.30 16.88 -12.42
N THR A 475 24.24 16.54 -13.70
CA THR A 475 23.92 17.51 -14.74
C THR A 475 22.55 18.11 -14.38
N PRO A 476 22.44 19.46 -14.28
CA PRO A 476 21.15 20.07 -14.00
C PRO A 476 20.14 19.62 -15.07
N PRO A 477 18.87 19.40 -14.71
CA PRO A 477 17.85 19.00 -15.67
C PRO A 477 17.80 20.05 -16.76
N ARG A 478 17.95 19.61 -18.03
CA ARG A 478 17.76 20.46 -19.19
C ARG A 478 16.38 21.10 -19.09
N PRO A 479 16.25 22.42 -19.24
CA PRO A 479 14.94 23.05 -19.33
C PRO A 479 14.14 22.34 -20.41
N LEU A 480 12.91 21.96 -20.09
CA LEU A 480 11.96 21.39 -21.04
C LEU A 480 11.88 22.35 -22.25
N GLN A 481 12.38 21.92 -23.39
CA GLN A 481 12.18 22.63 -24.63
C GLN A 481 10.68 22.66 -24.90
N ALA A 482 10.15 23.86 -25.11
CA ALA A 482 8.79 24.05 -25.56
C ALA A 482 8.57 23.20 -26.84
N PRO A 483 7.38 22.60 -27.01
CA PRO A 483 7.08 21.84 -28.22
C PRO A 483 7.24 22.75 -29.45
N PRO A 484 7.74 22.23 -30.59
CA PRO A 484 7.90 23.02 -31.79
C PRO A 484 6.55 23.60 -32.21
N THR A 485 6.51 24.90 -32.37
CA THR A 485 5.35 25.60 -32.93
C THR A 485 5.06 25.06 -34.33
N ALA A 486 3.83 24.63 -34.55
CA ALA A 486 3.36 24.17 -35.85
C ALA A 486 3.58 25.28 -36.91
N PRO A 487 3.99 24.91 -38.13
CA PRO A 487 4.18 25.90 -39.19
C PRO A 487 2.86 26.58 -39.53
N ALA A 488 2.91 27.92 -39.63
CA ALA A 488 1.79 28.76 -40.02
C ALA A 488 1.31 28.35 -41.42
N LEU A 489 0.07 27.93 -41.54
CA LEU A 489 -0.62 27.76 -42.81
C LEU A 489 -0.74 29.13 -43.50
N THR A 490 0.07 29.36 -44.52
CA THR A 490 -0.06 30.47 -45.46
C THR A 490 -1.37 30.32 -46.24
N ARG A 491 -2.34 31.15 -45.93
CA ARG A 491 -3.54 31.33 -46.76
C ARG A 491 -3.12 31.95 -48.10
N SER A 492 -3.14 31.18 -49.16
CA SER A 492 -3.12 31.72 -50.52
C SER A 492 -4.44 32.44 -50.79
N ARG A 493 -4.37 33.75 -51.04
CA ARG A 493 -5.47 34.51 -51.62
C ARG A 493 -5.58 34.10 -53.10
N SER A 494 -6.65 33.44 -53.46
CA SER A 494 -7.12 33.41 -54.85
C SER A 494 -8.00 34.64 -55.10
N ASN A 495 -7.58 35.44 -56.03
CA ASN A 495 -8.35 36.53 -56.62
C ASN A 495 -9.32 36.00 -57.68
N PRO A 496 -10.47 36.65 -57.89
CA PRO A 496 -11.52 36.17 -58.78
C PRO A 496 -11.30 36.64 -60.23
N PHE A 497 -11.59 35.76 -61.14
CA PHE A 497 -12.28 36.06 -62.41
C PHE A 497 -13.20 34.86 -62.70
#